data_5d121a3b3118ff38153e54cc99deb0c5
#
_entry.id   5d121a3b3118ff38153e54cc99deb0c5
#
_cell.length_a   1.000
_cell.length_b   1.000
_cell.length_c   1.000
_cell.angle_alpha   90.00
_cell.angle_beta   90.00
_cell.angle_gamma   90.00
#
_symmetry.space_group_name_H-M   'P 1'
#
loop_
_entity.id
_entity.type
_entity.pdbx_description
1 polymer ?
#
loop_
_entity_poly.entity_id
_entity_poly.type
_entity_poly.pdbx_seq_one_letter_code
_entity_poly.pdbx_strand_id
1 'polypeptide(L)'
;MEGRNSELQRDEEQSSRTEGSMTGTHETKSVEPMPPVNLSGTAKDAKNAPPLGLVDIGESRRAYIFRVSLPGVCNPQCDVKLDIRVDGQVDIKGVIQDSEFIKNHANEKYKPKVHQLSPSRTFNISFNLPGRVDPRLVAPTFRNTGILEVVVMKHTIPSKSTQ
;
A
#
# COMPACT_ATOMS: atom_id res chain seq x y z
N MET A 1 64.97 -40.42 -10.58
CA MET A 1 64.96 -41.51 -9.57
C MET A 1 63.54 -41.42 -9.02
N GLU A 2 62.72 -42.23 -9.57
CA GLU A 2 62.24 -43.50 -9.05
C GLU A 2 61.42 -43.27 -7.79
N GLY A 3 60.19 -43.68 -7.64
CA GLY A 3 59.41 -44.68 -8.37
C GLY A 3 58.15 -44.92 -7.60
N ARG A 4 57.17 -45.23 -8.37
CA ARG A 4 56.24 -46.34 -8.28
C ARG A 4 55.32 -46.45 -7.07
N ASN A 5 54.04 -46.39 -7.41
CA ASN A 5 53.11 -47.57 -7.51
C ASN A 5 52.70 -48.12 -6.15
N SER A 6 51.52 -48.45 -5.87
CA SER A 6 50.38 -49.11 -6.52
C SER A 6 49.29 -49.25 -5.45
N GLU A 7 48.06 -49.01 -5.77
CA GLU A 7 47.03 -50.04 -6.13
C GLU A 7 46.52 -50.92 -4.99
N LEU A 8 45.24 -50.89 -4.85
CA LEU A 8 44.25 -51.96 -4.72
C LEU A 8 43.67 -52.33 -3.33
N GLN A 9 42.39 -52.31 -3.43
CA GLN A 9 41.34 -53.26 -3.00
C GLN A 9 40.82 -53.16 -1.58
N ARG A 10 39.50 -52.88 -1.58
CA ARG A 10 38.33 -53.72 -1.19
C ARG A 10 38.48 -54.42 0.16
N ASP A 11 37.47 -54.18 1.00
CA ASP A 11 36.47 -55.18 1.29
C ASP A 11 35.31 -54.62 2.14
N GLU A 12 34.17 -55.15 1.82
CA GLU A 12 32.87 -55.06 2.46
C GLU A 12 32.90 -55.65 3.87
N GLU A 13 32.02 -55.14 4.76
CA GLU A 13 31.11 -55.95 5.59
C GLU A 13 30.39 -54.99 6.56
N GLN A 14 29.13 -54.76 6.38
CA GLN A 14 27.92 -55.32 6.96
C GLN A 14 27.80 -55.29 8.50
N SER A 15 26.63 -54.79 8.86
CA SER A 15 25.81 -55.08 10.06
C SER A 15 25.96 -54.14 11.23
N SER A 16 24.96 -53.43 11.71
CA SER A 16 23.62 -53.83 12.13
C SER A 16 22.86 -52.60 12.71
N ARG A 17 21.62 -52.56 12.36
CA ARG A 17 20.42 -52.06 13.03
C ARG A 17 20.58 -51.36 14.40
N THR A 18 20.03 -50.13 14.47
CA THR A 18 19.04 -49.79 15.50
C THR A 18 18.02 -48.81 14.95
N GLU A 19 16.81 -49.28 14.91
CA GLU A 19 15.59 -48.53 14.61
C GLU A 19 15.35 -47.53 15.73
N GLY A 20 15.28 -46.23 15.35
CA GLY A 20 14.75 -45.17 16.14
C GLY A 20 13.62 -44.50 15.39
N SER A 21 12.43 -45.09 15.46
CA SER A 21 11.19 -44.52 14.95
C SER A 21 10.86 -43.25 15.75
N MET A 22 11.11 -42.10 15.15
CA MET A 22 10.44 -40.87 15.56
C MET A 22 9.38 -40.54 14.52
N THR A 23 8.17 -41.01 14.78
CA THR A 23 6.95 -40.58 14.13
C THR A 23 6.69 -39.12 14.54
N GLY A 24 7.29 -38.19 13.80
CA GLY A 24 6.85 -36.82 13.79
C GLY A 24 5.53 -36.74 13.01
N THR A 25 4.42 -36.79 13.74
CA THR A 25 3.11 -36.43 13.20
C THR A 25 3.18 -34.95 12.77
N HIS A 26 3.43 -34.72 11.50
CA HIS A 26 3.10 -33.48 10.86
C HIS A 26 1.57 -33.32 10.93
N GLU A 27 1.09 -32.56 11.89
CA GLU A 27 -0.25 -32.00 11.83
C GLU A 27 -0.30 -31.09 10.59
N THR A 28 -0.77 -31.63 9.50
CA THR A 28 -1.28 -30.87 8.38
C THR A 28 -2.49 -30.10 8.91
N LYS A 29 -2.28 -28.82 9.31
CA LYS A 29 -3.38 -27.89 9.52
C LYS A 29 -4.22 -27.93 8.25
N SER A 30 -5.39 -28.55 8.33
CA SER A 30 -6.40 -28.49 7.28
C SER A 30 -6.76 -27.02 7.10
N VAL A 31 -6.34 -26.43 6.00
CA VAL A 31 -6.78 -25.11 5.59
C VAL A 31 -8.23 -25.25 5.21
N GLU A 32 -9.14 -24.78 6.10
CA GLU A 32 -10.57 -24.72 5.78
C GLU A 32 -10.73 -23.91 4.49
N PRO A 33 -11.45 -24.41 3.49
CA PRO A 33 -11.67 -23.68 2.24
C PRO A 33 -12.39 -22.38 2.54
N MET A 34 -11.87 -21.28 1.98
CA MET A 34 -12.53 -19.97 2.09
C MET A 34 -13.91 -19.98 1.44
N PRO A 35 -14.94 -19.42 2.09
CA PRO A 35 -16.24 -19.29 1.49
C PRO A 35 -16.14 -18.45 0.20
N PRO A 36 -16.85 -18.83 -0.88
CA PRO A 36 -16.80 -18.10 -2.13
C PRO A 36 -17.45 -16.71 -1.98
N VAL A 37 -16.80 -15.68 -2.51
CA VAL A 37 -17.36 -14.34 -2.66
C VAL A 37 -17.82 -14.18 -4.11
N ASN A 38 -19.12 -14.09 -4.33
CA ASN A 38 -19.71 -13.91 -5.65
C ASN A 38 -19.94 -12.42 -5.92
N LEU A 39 -19.33 -11.91 -6.97
CA LEU A 39 -19.49 -10.54 -7.44
C LEU A 39 -20.45 -10.47 -8.60
N SER A 40 -21.38 -9.52 -8.59
CA SER A 40 -22.35 -9.26 -9.66
C SER A 40 -22.47 -7.77 -9.97
N GLY A 41 -23.12 -7.41 -11.08
CA GLY A 41 -23.21 -6.03 -11.50
C GLY A 41 -21.83 -5.37 -11.65
N THR A 42 -21.73 -4.10 -11.29
CA THR A 42 -20.49 -3.32 -11.35
C THR A 42 -19.40 -3.83 -10.38
N ALA A 43 -19.77 -4.62 -9.37
CA ALA A 43 -18.78 -5.22 -8.47
C ALA A 43 -17.88 -6.26 -9.15
N LYS A 44 -18.29 -6.83 -10.29
CA LYS A 44 -17.45 -7.69 -11.12
C LYS A 44 -16.22 -6.94 -11.65
N ASP A 45 -16.37 -5.63 -11.84
CA ASP A 45 -15.36 -4.72 -12.36
C ASP A 45 -14.49 -4.14 -11.23
N ALA A 46 -14.53 -4.69 -10.03
CA ALA A 46 -13.78 -4.23 -8.87
C ALA A 46 -12.27 -4.17 -9.12
N LYS A 47 -11.77 -4.90 -10.11
CA LYS A 47 -10.38 -4.77 -10.60
C LYS A 47 -10.08 -3.43 -11.25
N ASN A 48 -11.12 -2.70 -11.68
CA ASN A 48 -11.05 -1.38 -12.30
C ASN A 48 -11.40 -0.26 -11.32
N ALA A 49 -11.60 -0.57 -10.03
CA ALA A 49 -11.75 0.46 -9.01
C ALA A 49 -10.53 1.38 -9.01
N PRO A 50 -10.70 2.70 -8.84
CA PRO A 50 -9.58 3.62 -8.89
C PRO A 50 -8.54 3.21 -7.84
N PRO A 51 -7.30 2.92 -8.25
CA PRO A 51 -6.25 2.58 -7.32
C PRO A 51 -5.88 3.79 -6.47
N LEU A 52 -5.23 3.51 -5.34
CA LEU A 52 -4.65 4.55 -4.50
C LEU A 52 -3.65 5.38 -5.31
N GLY A 53 -3.79 6.72 -5.26
CA GLY A 53 -2.82 7.65 -5.82
C GLY A 53 -3.07 8.09 -7.27
N LEU A 54 -4.22 7.77 -7.87
CA LEU A 54 -4.60 8.42 -9.13
C LEU A 54 -4.86 9.90 -8.90
N VAL A 55 -4.35 10.73 -9.79
CA VAL A 55 -4.39 12.20 -9.69
C VAL A 55 -5.01 12.80 -10.94
N ASP A 56 -6.02 13.66 -10.73
CA ASP A 56 -6.53 14.58 -11.73
C ASP A 56 -6.03 15.99 -11.42
N ILE A 57 -5.58 16.73 -12.42
CA ILE A 57 -5.15 18.13 -12.27
C ILE A 57 -5.93 19.00 -13.24
N GLY A 58 -6.57 20.04 -12.70
CA GLY A 58 -7.26 21.08 -13.46
C GLY A 58 -6.59 22.44 -13.25
N GLU A 59 -6.71 23.30 -14.24
CA GLU A 59 -6.12 24.62 -14.24
C GLU A 59 -7.16 25.69 -14.55
N SER A 60 -7.13 26.78 -13.78
CA SER A 60 -7.83 28.02 -14.05
C SER A 60 -6.84 29.17 -14.22
N ARG A 61 -7.35 30.35 -14.55
CA ARG A 61 -6.50 31.54 -14.66
C ARG A 61 -5.74 31.86 -13.37
N ARG A 62 -6.32 31.56 -12.19
CA ARG A 62 -5.80 31.99 -10.89
C ARG A 62 -5.36 30.88 -9.97
N ALA A 63 -5.76 29.64 -10.26
CA ALA A 63 -5.54 28.50 -9.35
C ALA A 63 -5.35 27.20 -10.12
N TYR A 64 -4.74 26.23 -9.45
CA TYR A 64 -4.81 24.83 -9.79
C TYR A 64 -5.79 24.12 -8.85
N ILE A 65 -6.50 23.14 -9.38
CA ILE A 65 -7.23 22.15 -8.59
C ILE A 65 -6.60 20.79 -8.85
N PHE A 66 -6.45 19.99 -7.81
CA PHE A 66 -6.12 18.59 -8.01
C PHE A 66 -7.00 17.71 -7.13
N ARG A 67 -7.25 16.49 -7.61
CA ARG A 67 -8.02 15.46 -6.95
C ARG A 67 -7.18 14.21 -6.86
N VAL A 68 -7.14 13.60 -5.69
CA VAL A 68 -6.34 12.39 -5.47
C VAL A 68 -7.21 11.30 -4.90
N SER A 69 -7.16 10.12 -5.52
CA SER A 69 -7.87 8.94 -5.06
C SER A 69 -7.13 8.31 -3.88
N LEU A 70 -7.78 8.30 -2.72
CA LEU A 70 -7.26 7.76 -1.46
C LEU A 70 -8.27 6.77 -0.85
N PRO A 71 -8.61 5.66 -1.52
CA PRO A 71 -9.59 4.71 -1.02
C PRO A 71 -9.10 4.07 0.28
N GLY A 72 -9.99 3.97 1.26
CA GLY A 72 -9.67 3.43 2.58
C GLY A 72 -9.04 4.44 3.55
N VAL A 73 -8.83 5.68 3.10
CA VAL A 73 -8.44 6.79 3.95
C VAL A 73 -9.68 7.53 4.40
N CYS A 74 -9.91 7.65 5.70
CA CYS A 74 -11.02 8.42 6.25
C CYS A 74 -10.51 9.55 7.15
N ASN A 75 -11.07 10.74 6.94
CA ASN A 75 -10.83 11.91 7.77
C ASN A 75 -11.91 11.92 8.91
N PRO A 76 -11.59 12.20 10.17
CA PRO A 76 -10.38 12.83 10.70
C PRO A 76 -9.34 11.86 11.29
N GLN A 77 -9.53 10.57 11.18
CA GLN A 77 -8.74 9.56 11.92
C GLN A 77 -7.48 9.09 11.20
N CYS A 78 -7.32 9.50 9.95
CA CYS A 78 -6.15 9.10 9.17
C CYS A 78 -5.11 10.22 9.15
N ASP A 79 -3.88 9.88 9.52
CA ASP A 79 -2.75 10.79 9.41
C ASP A 79 -2.39 11.02 7.94
N VAL A 80 -3.05 11.97 7.30
CA VAL A 80 -2.68 12.43 5.95
C VAL A 80 -1.97 13.77 6.06
N LYS A 81 -0.74 13.81 5.59
CA LYS A 81 0.07 15.03 5.52
C LYS A 81 0.16 15.46 4.06
N LEU A 82 -0.21 16.70 3.83
CA LEU A 82 -0.11 17.37 2.53
C LEU A 82 0.97 18.44 2.63
N ASP A 83 1.99 18.35 1.78
CA ASP A 83 3.02 19.35 1.61
C ASP A 83 3.00 19.88 0.18
N ILE A 84 2.98 21.19 0.02
CA ILE A 84 2.98 21.86 -1.29
C ILE A 84 4.09 22.90 -1.27
N ARG A 85 4.98 22.81 -2.26
CA ARG A 85 6.08 23.75 -2.40
C ARG A 85 5.77 24.85 -3.42
N VAL A 86 6.49 25.96 -3.29
CA VAL A 86 6.34 27.14 -4.18
C VAL A 86 6.59 26.80 -5.65
N ASP A 87 7.45 25.82 -5.93
CA ASP A 87 7.76 25.37 -7.30
C ASP A 87 6.63 24.53 -7.92
N GLY A 88 5.60 24.18 -7.13
CA GLY A 88 4.47 23.37 -7.56
C GLY A 88 4.60 21.89 -7.21
N GLN A 89 5.66 21.47 -6.54
CA GLN A 89 5.75 20.09 -6.08
C GLN A 89 4.76 19.83 -4.96
N VAL A 90 4.03 18.72 -5.05
CA VAL A 90 3.04 18.24 -4.08
C VAL A 90 3.48 16.88 -3.57
N ASP A 91 3.53 16.73 -2.25
CA ASP A 91 3.81 15.48 -1.56
C ASP A 91 2.65 15.17 -0.61
N ILE A 92 2.07 13.97 -0.74
CA ILE A 92 0.98 13.47 0.10
C ILE A 92 1.43 12.18 0.75
N LYS A 93 1.45 12.15 2.07
CA LYS A 93 1.85 10.99 2.85
C LYS A 93 0.77 10.62 3.83
N GLY A 94 0.59 9.34 4.07
CA GLY A 94 -0.40 8.92 5.05
C GLY A 94 -0.33 7.43 5.37
N VAL A 95 -1.27 7.02 6.23
CA VAL A 95 -1.43 5.65 6.66
C VAL A 95 -2.87 5.23 6.42
N ILE A 96 -3.07 4.14 5.70
CA ILE A 96 -4.37 3.46 5.66
C ILE A 96 -4.45 2.60 6.91
N GLN A 97 -5.39 2.91 7.79
CA GLN A 97 -5.58 2.19 9.04
C GLN A 97 -6.59 1.06 8.88
N ASP A 98 -6.46 0.04 9.73
CA ASP A 98 -7.49 -0.99 9.86
C ASP A 98 -8.78 -0.39 10.43
N SER A 99 -9.90 -1.03 10.12
CA SER A 99 -11.20 -0.62 10.62
C SER A 99 -11.21 -0.53 12.15
N GLU A 100 -11.79 0.56 12.69
CA GLU A 100 -12.02 0.70 14.12
C GLU A 100 -12.90 -0.40 14.70
N PHE A 101 -13.78 -0.97 13.90
CA PHE A 101 -14.59 -2.11 14.28
C PHE A 101 -13.74 -3.27 14.77
N ILE A 102 -12.66 -3.58 14.08
CA ILE A 102 -11.74 -4.65 14.47
C ILE A 102 -10.98 -4.27 15.75
N LYS A 103 -10.62 -2.99 15.91
CA LYS A 103 -9.89 -2.49 17.08
C LYS A 103 -10.78 -2.48 18.35
N ASN A 104 -12.03 -2.04 18.22
CA ASN A 104 -12.94 -1.83 19.34
C ASN A 104 -13.55 -3.13 19.87
N HIS A 105 -13.55 -4.20 19.08
CA HIS A 105 -14.02 -5.53 19.48
C HIS A 105 -12.85 -6.46 19.88
N ALA A 106 -11.77 -5.89 20.41
CA ALA A 106 -10.54 -6.61 20.78
C ALA A 106 -10.76 -7.72 21.84
N ASN A 107 -11.89 -7.71 22.56
CA ASN A 107 -12.26 -8.77 23.50
C ASN A 107 -12.75 -10.05 22.81
N GLU A 108 -13.15 -9.96 21.55
CA GLU A 108 -13.50 -11.09 20.70
C GLU A 108 -12.43 -11.29 19.64
N LYS A 109 -11.79 -12.46 19.67
CA LYS A 109 -10.79 -12.82 18.64
C LYS A 109 -11.50 -13.26 17.36
N TYR A 110 -11.64 -12.34 16.40
CA TYR A 110 -12.15 -12.69 15.08
C TYR A 110 -11.08 -13.47 14.30
N LYS A 111 -11.44 -14.66 13.85
CA LYS A 111 -10.63 -15.42 12.90
C LYS A 111 -11.05 -15.04 11.48
N PRO A 112 -10.20 -14.47 10.65
CA PRO A 112 -10.57 -14.13 9.29
C PRO A 112 -10.92 -15.40 8.51
N LYS A 113 -12.11 -15.43 7.92
CA LYS A 113 -12.55 -16.50 7.01
C LYS A 113 -12.32 -16.13 5.55
N VAL A 114 -12.39 -14.85 5.23
CA VAL A 114 -12.03 -14.27 3.93
C VAL A 114 -11.19 -13.03 4.20
N HIS A 115 -10.09 -12.86 3.52
CA HIS A 115 -9.19 -11.73 3.69
C HIS A 115 -8.77 -11.17 2.32
N GLN A 116 -9.60 -10.29 1.78
CA GLN A 116 -9.40 -9.66 0.46
C GLN A 116 -8.97 -8.20 0.54
N LEU A 117 -9.24 -7.52 1.68
CA LEU A 117 -8.83 -6.14 1.86
C LEU A 117 -7.35 -6.07 2.20
N SER A 118 -6.69 -5.04 1.67
CA SER A 118 -5.29 -4.78 2.00
C SER A 118 -5.12 -4.45 3.49
N PRO A 119 -4.06 -4.95 4.14
CA PRO A 119 -3.74 -4.56 5.51
C PRO A 119 -3.41 -3.07 5.60
N SER A 120 -3.37 -2.55 6.82
CA SER A 120 -2.93 -1.18 7.08
C SER A 120 -1.53 -0.97 6.49
N ARG A 121 -1.34 0.15 5.80
CA ARG A 121 -0.10 0.47 5.10
C ARG A 121 0.14 1.96 4.99
N THR A 122 1.40 2.34 4.93
CA THR A 122 1.82 3.70 4.60
C THR A 122 1.80 3.92 3.09
N PHE A 123 1.53 5.13 2.67
CA PHE A 123 1.64 5.54 1.27
C PHE A 123 2.33 6.89 1.14
N ASN A 124 2.94 7.11 -0.02
CA ASN A 124 3.52 8.38 -0.42
C ASN A 124 3.20 8.62 -1.90
N ILE A 125 2.64 9.78 -2.20
CA ILE A 125 2.24 10.20 -3.54
C ILE A 125 2.91 11.53 -3.80
N SER A 126 3.67 11.65 -4.89
CA SER A 126 4.36 12.88 -5.28
C SER A 126 4.06 13.19 -6.74
N PHE A 127 3.77 14.45 -7.03
CA PHE A 127 3.59 14.96 -8.39
C PHE A 127 3.88 16.46 -8.46
N ASN A 128 3.96 16.98 -9.68
CA ASN A 128 4.18 18.41 -9.90
C ASN A 128 2.95 19.06 -10.54
N LEU A 129 2.56 20.21 -10.03
CA LEU A 129 1.64 21.11 -10.70
C LEU A 129 2.36 21.81 -11.89
N PRO A 130 1.61 22.26 -12.90
CA PRO A 130 2.23 22.83 -14.11
C PRO A 130 3.03 24.12 -13.88
N GLY A 131 2.87 24.78 -12.73
CA GLY A 131 3.58 26.01 -12.43
C GLY A 131 3.64 26.37 -10.96
N ARG A 132 4.24 27.50 -10.66
CA ARG A 132 4.46 27.97 -9.30
C ARG A 132 3.15 28.34 -8.59
N VAL A 133 3.10 28.06 -7.30
CA VAL A 133 1.94 28.26 -6.44
C VAL A 133 2.29 29.04 -5.17
N ASP A 134 1.28 29.54 -4.46
CA ASP A 134 1.42 30.08 -3.11
C ASP A 134 0.92 29.02 -2.10
N PRO A 135 1.82 28.32 -1.39
CA PRO A 135 1.45 27.27 -0.43
C PRO A 135 0.64 27.76 0.77
N ARG A 136 0.55 29.08 0.99
CA ARG A 136 -0.25 29.68 2.06
C ARG A 136 -1.73 29.80 1.68
N LEU A 137 -2.03 29.74 0.39
CA LEU A 137 -3.37 29.88 -0.17
C LEU A 137 -3.86 28.55 -0.73
N VAL A 138 -4.06 27.58 0.18
CA VAL A 138 -4.48 26.22 -0.13
C VAL A 138 -5.79 25.92 0.59
N ALA A 139 -6.73 25.30 -0.13
CA ALA A 139 -8.01 24.84 0.41
C ALA A 139 -8.17 23.33 0.15
N PRO A 140 -7.75 22.48 1.09
CA PRO A 140 -7.97 21.05 1.01
C PRO A 140 -9.38 20.68 1.48
N THR A 141 -10.02 19.76 0.78
CA THR A 141 -11.30 19.16 1.14
C THR A 141 -11.23 17.67 0.96
N PHE A 142 -11.50 16.92 2.02
CA PHE A 142 -11.55 15.47 1.95
C PHE A 142 -13.01 15.01 1.85
N ARG A 143 -13.33 14.27 0.81
CA ARG A 143 -14.68 13.74 0.55
C ARG A 143 -14.86 12.36 1.18
N ASN A 144 -16.08 12.05 1.63
CA ASN A 144 -16.45 10.71 2.16
C ASN A 144 -16.22 9.59 1.15
N THR A 145 -16.05 9.91 -0.12
CA THR A 145 -15.74 8.97 -1.20
C THR A 145 -14.26 8.53 -1.23
N GLY A 146 -13.43 9.02 -0.31
CA GLY A 146 -11.98 8.77 -0.34
C GLY A 146 -11.25 9.63 -1.37
N ILE A 147 -11.82 10.75 -1.78
CA ILE A 147 -11.17 11.69 -2.69
C ILE A 147 -10.70 12.92 -1.90
N LEU A 148 -9.41 13.21 -1.98
CA LEU A 148 -8.84 14.47 -1.54
C LEU A 148 -8.91 15.46 -2.70
N GLU A 149 -9.64 16.57 -2.51
CA GLU A 149 -9.72 17.70 -3.45
C GLU A 149 -8.98 18.89 -2.87
N VAL A 150 -8.10 19.50 -3.64
CA VAL A 150 -7.29 20.63 -3.18
C VAL A 150 -7.29 21.72 -4.25
N VAL A 151 -7.59 22.94 -3.82
CA VAL A 151 -7.41 24.13 -4.63
C VAL A 151 -6.21 24.90 -4.09
N VAL A 152 -5.30 25.29 -4.95
CA VAL A 152 -4.12 26.10 -4.60
C VAL A 152 -3.99 27.27 -5.56
N MET A 153 -3.74 28.45 -5.02
CA MET A 153 -3.59 29.66 -5.84
C MET A 153 -2.23 29.68 -6.54
N LYS A 154 -2.23 30.12 -7.79
CA LYS A 154 -0.99 30.37 -8.52
C LYS A 154 -0.21 31.51 -7.88
N HIS A 155 1.10 31.38 -7.87
CA HIS A 155 1.97 32.45 -7.44
C HIS A 155 1.90 33.60 -8.45
N THR A 156 1.29 34.72 -8.05
CA THR A 156 1.28 35.95 -8.84
C THR A 156 2.52 36.78 -8.51
N ILE A 157 3.39 36.96 -9.48
CA ILE A 157 4.45 37.97 -9.39
C ILE A 157 3.73 39.32 -9.55
N PRO A 158 3.79 40.24 -8.57
CA PRO A 158 3.24 41.57 -8.77
C PRO A 158 3.95 42.21 -9.96
N SER A 159 3.18 42.50 -11.01
CA SER A 159 3.71 43.31 -12.11
C SER A 159 4.19 44.63 -11.54
N LYS A 160 5.49 44.92 -11.66
CA LYS A 160 5.99 46.27 -11.40
C LYS A 160 5.26 47.19 -12.36
N SER A 161 4.32 48.00 -11.82
CA SER A 161 3.81 49.14 -12.54
C SER A 161 4.99 50.08 -12.77
N THR A 162 5.44 50.16 -14.01
CA THR A 162 6.38 51.19 -14.46
C THR A 162 5.61 52.49 -14.39
N GLN A 163 5.95 53.35 -13.47
CA GLN A 163 5.60 54.78 -13.54
C GLN A 163 6.47 55.45 -14.57
#